data_4a7af2c7b82c880752157999b5be8822
#
_entry.id   4a7af2c7b82c880752157999b5be8822
#
_cell.length_a   1.000
_cell.length_b   1.000
_cell.length_c   1.000
_cell.angle_alpha   90.00
_cell.angle_beta   90.00
_cell.angle_gamma   90.00
#
_symmetry.space_group_name_H-M   'P 1'
#
loop_
_entity.id
_entity.type
_entity.pdbx_description
1 polymer ?
#
loop_
_entity_poly.entity_id
_entity_poly.type
_entity_poly.pdbx_seq_one_letter_code
_entity_poly.pdbx_strand_id
1 'polypeptide(L)'
;MASAGSSQNEGLPLAAGVSSSSGAAGNGDDVVRDLELLRDRFRKTTNALASAAHDLKTPLAILNGYIELLQSQKLGPLNERQREVMGDMFSSGQRLQQFIQDFLTFSVLETGELRMQYIEGDMNTCLSEVCRLWSGRFQERGLALYFLANDKLTPFAFDGPKIQRVISNLLENACKYTPQGGTVWLHAEPHMWERRAVSKSGAGGERRRQATNVPNSVRVSVADTGPGIRPEFHMEIFDDFFRLPGSEMAEGMGLGLAIARRLLQGMNGKIWVESEPGQGCKFSFLVPLKPILGSQPNSERRGTK
;
A
#
# COMPACT_ATOMS: atom_id res chain seq x y z
N MET A 1 -64.66 -21.25 37.90
CA MET A 1 -65.20 -20.04 38.56
C MET A 1 -64.66 -18.91 37.70
N ALA A 2 -65.39 -18.42 36.72
CA ALA A 2 -66.37 -17.35 36.74
C ALA A 2 -65.69 -16.04 37.08
N SER A 3 -65.73 -14.96 36.32
CA SER A 3 -66.67 -14.33 35.35
C SER A 3 -65.99 -13.13 34.79
N ALA A 4 -66.00 -12.78 33.52
CA ALA A 4 -67.04 -12.07 32.79
C ALA A 4 -67.15 -10.56 33.13
N GLY A 5 -67.15 -9.74 32.12
CA GLY A 5 -67.71 -8.40 32.06
C GLY A 5 -66.88 -7.47 31.19
N SER A 6 -67.15 -7.33 29.95
CA SER A 6 -68.05 -6.41 29.19
C SER A 6 -67.42 -5.05 28.90
N SER A 7 -67.04 -4.83 27.66
CA SER A 7 -67.55 -3.90 26.62
C SER A 7 -67.85 -2.45 27.08
N GLN A 8 -67.22 -1.51 26.42
CA GLN A 8 -67.96 -0.47 25.66
C GLN A 8 -67.03 0.25 24.63
N ASN A 9 -67.63 0.44 23.54
CA ASN A 9 -67.30 1.00 22.27
C ASN A 9 -67.68 2.49 22.27
N GLU A 10 -66.86 3.37 21.73
CA GLU A 10 -67.25 4.69 21.16
C GLU A 10 -65.94 5.32 20.68
N GLY A 11 -65.76 5.51 19.41
CA GLY A 11 -66.31 6.52 18.59
C GLY A 11 -65.14 7.25 17.95
N LEU A 12 -64.86 6.99 16.65
CA LEU A 12 -64.01 7.82 15.79
C LEU A 12 -64.62 9.24 15.60
N PRO A 13 -63.79 10.27 15.34
CA PRO A 13 -63.94 10.89 14.02
C PRO A 13 -62.64 11.03 13.20
N LEU A 14 -62.83 10.82 11.92
CA LEU A 14 -61.96 11.24 10.83
C LEU A 14 -61.90 12.78 10.75
N ALA A 15 -60.65 13.31 10.49
CA ALA A 15 -60.43 14.39 9.53
C ALA A 15 -58.92 14.68 9.46
N ALA A 16 -58.29 14.34 8.36
CA ALA A 16 -57.64 15.22 7.38
C ALA A 16 -56.55 16.19 7.92
N GLY A 17 -55.33 15.90 7.52
CA GLY A 17 -54.20 16.83 7.60
C GLY A 17 -52.99 16.21 6.93
N VAL A 18 -53.03 16.09 5.61
CA VAL A 18 -51.84 15.88 4.79
C VAL A 18 -50.99 17.14 4.92
N SER A 19 -49.90 17.05 5.63
CA SER A 19 -48.81 18.02 5.50
C SER A 19 -47.57 17.27 5.03
N SER A 20 -47.32 17.49 3.77
CA SER A 20 -46.21 17.05 2.96
C SER A 20 -44.84 17.46 3.49
N SER A 21 -43.90 16.49 3.42
CA SER A 21 -42.53 16.66 2.96
C SER A 21 -41.72 17.89 3.44
N SER A 22 -40.94 17.70 4.52
CA SER A 22 -39.68 18.42 4.70
C SER A 22 -38.62 17.64 5.49
N GLY A 23 -38.66 16.31 5.44
CA GLY A 23 -37.76 15.45 6.21
C GLY A 23 -36.57 14.85 5.44
N ALA A 24 -36.45 15.07 4.13
CA ALA A 24 -35.43 14.42 3.32
C ALA A 24 -34.13 15.23 3.09
N ALA A 25 -34.15 16.53 3.34
CA ALA A 25 -32.97 17.39 3.15
C ALA A 25 -32.06 17.42 4.39
N GLY A 26 -32.58 17.20 5.59
CA GLY A 26 -31.80 17.24 6.83
C GLY A 26 -30.87 16.04 7.04
N ASN A 27 -31.25 14.86 6.56
CA ASN A 27 -30.44 13.64 6.76
C ASN A 27 -29.14 13.62 5.93
N GLY A 28 -29.09 14.27 4.79
CA GLY A 28 -27.89 14.31 3.92
C GLY A 28 -26.77 15.17 4.51
N ASP A 29 -27.14 16.33 5.00
CA ASP A 29 -26.18 17.30 5.57
C ASP A 29 -25.61 16.81 6.92
N ASP A 30 -26.43 16.16 7.74
CA ASP A 30 -25.98 15.55 9.01
C ASP A 30 -25.01 14.39 8.77
N VAL A 31 -25.28 13.51 7.79
CA VAL A 31 -24.38 12.41 7.42
C VAL A 31 -23.05 12.95 6.86
N VAL A 32 -23.08 13.98 6.04
CA VAL A 32 -21.86 14.63 5.52
C VAL A 32 -21.05 15.24 6.67
N ARG A 33 -21.69 15.92 7.59
CA ARG A 33 -21.04 16.51 8.77
C ARG A 33 -20.43 15.49 9.71
N ASP A 34 -21.12 14.37 9.94
CA ASP A 34 -20.61 13.26 10.77
C ASP A 34 -19.42 12.58 10.10
N LEU A 35 -19.45 12.40 8.78
CA LEU A 35 -18.32 11.89 8.01
C LEU A 35 -17.10 12.82 8.06
N GLU A 36 -17.30 14.13 7.97
CA GLU A 36 -16.23 15.12 8.11
C GLU A 36 -15.62 15.11 9.52
N LEU A 37 -16.46 15.04 10.56
CA LEU A 37 -16.02 14.93 11.95
C LEU A 37 -15.23 13.66 12.21
N LEU A 38 -15.68 12.52 11.67
CA LEU A 38 -15.00 11.24 11.79
C LEU A 38 -13.64 11.27 11.07
N ARG A 39 -13.59 11.83 9.86
CA ARG A 39 -12.35 12.04 9.11
C ARG A 39 -11.36 12.94 9.86
N ASP A 40 -11.84 14.02 10.46
CA ASP A 40 -10.98 14.94 11.20
C ASP A 40 -10.42 14.30 12.48
N ARG A 41 -11.24 13.53 13.19
CA ARG A 41 -10.79 12.72 14.36
C ARG A 41 -9.77 11.68 13.93
N PHE A 42 -10.05 10.94 12.87
CA PHE A 42 -9.13 9.93 12.34
C PHE A 42 -7.78 10.56 11.96
N ARG A 43 -7.80 11.70 11.22
CA ARG A 43 -6.59 12.43 10.85
C ARG A 43 -5.81 12.90 12.08
N LYS A 44 -6.45 13.46 13.10
CA LYS A 44 -5.80 13.90 14.34
C LYS A 44 -5.15 12.74 15.07
N THR A 45 -5.84 11.60 15.18
CA THR A 45 -5.30 10.40 15.82
C THR A 45 -4.11 9.85 15.03
N THR A 46 -4.21 9.77 13.71
CA THR A 46 -3.12 9.31 12.83
C THR A 46 -1.89 10.21 12.92
N ASN A 47 -2.08 11.54 12.95
CA ASN A 47 -0.98 12.49 13.10
C ASN A 47 -0.32 12.40 14.49
N ALA A 48 -1.09 12.22 15.56
CA ALA A 48 -0.54 12.02 16.90
C ALA A 48 0.29 10.73 17.00
N LEU A 49 -0.21 9.65 16.41
CA LEU A 49 0.53 8.38 16.32
C LEU A 49 1.78 8.49 15.44
N ALA A 50 1.72 9.24 14.33
CA ALA A 50 2.88 9.49 13.49
C ALA A 50 3.95 10.31 14.24
N SER A 51 3.56 11.31 15.02
CA SER A 51 4.48 12.05 15.87
C SER A 51 5.15 11.15 16.91
N ALA A 52 4.38 10.31 17.61
CA ALA A 52 4.92 9.37 18.58
C ALA A 52 5.87 8.35 17.93
N ALA A 53 5.54 7.85 16.74
CA ALA A 53 6.39 6.95 15.98
C ALA A 53 7.70 7.63 15.54
N HIS A 54 7.66 8.90 15.15
CA HIS A 54 8.85 9.69 14.86
C HIS A 54 9.75 9.82 16.09
N ASP A 55 9.17 10.09 17.26
CA ASP A 55 9.91 10.25 18.51
C ASP A 55 10.54 8.93 19.00
N LEU A 56 9.96 7.79 18.63
CA LEU A 56 10.53 6.46 18.89
C LEU A 56 11.73 6.13 17.98
N LYS A 57 11.82 6.73 16.80
CA LYS A 57 12.90 6.46 15.85
C LYS A 57 14.27 6.83 16.39
N THR A 58 14.38 7.95 17.08
CA THR A 58 15.64 8.45 17.63
C THR A 58 16.23 7.54 18.72
N PRO A 59 15.50 7.19 19.80
CA PRO A 59 16.03 6.29 20.83
C PRO A 59 16.35 4.90 20.26
N LEU A 60 15.58 4.41 19.31
CA LEU A 60 15.84 3.12 18.68
C LEU A 60 17.11 3.13 17.83
N ALA A 61 17.37 4.21 17.09
CA ALA A 61 18.62 4.36 16.34
C ALA A 61 19.84 4.38 17.29
N ILE A 62 19.73 5.03 18.46
CA ILE A 62 20.77 5.05 19.48
C ILE A 62 21.00 3.63 20.04
N LEU A 63 19.94 2.90 20.38
CA LEU A 63 20.04 1.52 20.85
C LEU A 63 20.73 0.61 19.83
N ASN A 64 20.32 0.68 18.56
CA ASN A 64 20.96 -0.08 17.49
C ASN A 64 22.45 0.30 17.35
N GLY A 65 22.79 1.58 17.44
CA GLY A 65 24.17 2.04 17.41
C GLY A 65 25.02 1.48 18.57
N TYR A 66 24.47 1.36 19.78
CA TYR A 66 25.17 0.71 20.90
C TYR A 66 25.36 -0.80 20.67
N ILE A 67 24.36 -1.47 20.08
CA ILE A 67 24.46 -2.89 19.75
C ILE A 67 25.57 -3.10 18.70
N GLU A 68 25.59 -2.29 17.63
CA GLU A 68 26.65 -2.32 16.62
C GLU A 68 28.04 -2.06 17.21
N LEU A 69 28.14 -1.10 18.12
CA LEU A 69 29.42 -0.77 18.81
C LEU A 69 29.90 -1.98 19.62
N LEU A 70 29.01 -2.67 20.35
CA LEU A 70 29.36 -3.87 21.10
C LEU A 70 29.75 -5.02 20.17
N GLN A 71 28.99 -5.25 19.08
CA GLN A 71 29.29 -6.28 18.07
C GLN A 71 30.62 -6.05 17.36
N SER A 72 31.02 -4.77 17.18
CA SER A 72 32.33 -4.42 16.59
C SER A 72 33.53 -4.79 17.46
N GLN A 73 33.27 -5.23 18.69
CA GLN A 73 34.29 -5.62 19.70
C GLN A 73 35.29 -4.51 20.06
N LYS A 74 35.02 -3.25 19.69
CA LYS A 74 35.85 -2.09 20.03
C LYS A 74 35.91 -1.82 21.53
N LEU A 75 34.90 -2.26 22.29
CA LEU A 75 34.82 -2.12 23.76
C LEU A 75 35.32 -3.35 24.52
N GLY A 76 35.83 -4.37 23.81
CA GLY A 76 36.32 -5.60 24.36
C GLY A 76 35.68 -6.83 23.67
N PRO A 77 36.30 -8.02 23.84
CA PRO A 77 35.79 -9.23 23.19
C PRO A 77 34.46 -9.69 23.81
N LEU A 78 33.56 -10.16 22.99
CA LEU A 78 32.32 -10.80 23.40
C LEU A 78 32.52 -12.34 23.42
N ASN A 79 31.98 -13.02 24.44
CA ASN A 79 31.85 -14.46 24.41
C ASN A 79 30.74 -14.90 23.41
N GLU A 80 30.70 -16.20 23.07
CA GLU A 80 29.74 -16.71 22.09
C GLU A 80 28.28 -16.40 22.46
N ARG A 81 27.92 -16.60 23.71
CA ARG A 81 26.54 -16.33 24.19
C ARG A 81 26.18 -14.86 24.10
N GLN A 82 27.12 -13.95 24.44
CA GLN A 82 26.93 -12.51 24.29
C GLN A 82 26.75 -12.12 22.82
N ARG A 83 27.53 -12.72 21.91
CA ARG A 83 27.43 -12.43 20.48
C ARG A 83 26.09 -12.88 19.90
N GLU A 84 25.60 -14.05 20.30
CA GLU A 84 24.27 -14.55 19.93
C GLU A 84 23.16 -13.60 20.40
N VAL A 85 23.15 -13.25 21.67
CA VAL A 85 22.15 -12.30 22.25
C VAL A 85 22.21 -10.94 21.58
N MET A 86 23.40 -10.41 21.29
CA MET A 86 23.56 -9.14 20.58
C MET A 86 23.02 -9.23 19.15
N GLY A 87 23.17 -10.37 18.48
CA GLY A 87 22.58 -10.64 17.16
C GLY A 87 21.04 -10.59 17.20
N ASP A 88 20.45 -11.25 18.19
CA ASP A 88 19.00 -11.26 18.40
C ASP A 88 18.45 -9.87 18.72
N MET A 89 19.15 -9.12 19.58
CA MET A 89 18.79 -7.74 19.92
C MET A 89 18.86 -6.83 18.69
N PHE A 90 19.93 -6.93 17.89
CA PHE A 90 20.09 -6.15 16.66
C PHE A 90 18.97 -6.44 15.66
N SER A 91 18.70 -7.73 15.42
CA SER A 91 17.61 -8.15 14.54
C SER A 91 16.24 -7.64 15.00
N SER A 92 15.99 -7.67 16.31
CA SER A 92 14.76 -7.14 16.91
C SER A 92 14.66 -5.62 16.80
N GLY A 93 15.78 -4.91 16.99
CA GLY A 93 15.86 -3.46 16.80
C GLY A 93 15.59 -3.04 15.36
N GLN A 94 16.19 -3.76 14.40
CA GLN A 94 15.93 -3.50 12.97
C GLN A 94 14.47 -3.75 12.60
N ARG A 95 13.86 -4.84 13.11
CA ARG A 95 12.43 -5.12 12.89
C ARG A 95 11.53 -4.00 13.43
N LEU A 96 11.82 -3.50 14.64
CA LEU A 96 11.05 -2.41 15.22
C LEU A 96 11.22 -1.10 14.42
N GLN A 97 12.43 -0.84 13.92
CA GLN A 97 12.69 0.32 13.06
C GLN A 97 11.91 0.25 11.74
N GLN A 98 11.86 -0.92 11.11
CA GLN A 98 11.07 -1.15 9.91
C GLN A 98 9.58 -0.96 10.18
N PHE A 99 9.08 -1.51 11.30
CA PHE A 99 7.72 -1.34 11.76
C PHE A 99 7.34 0.14 11.90
N ILE A 100 8.15 0.94 12.59
CA ILE A 100 7.93 2.38 12.76
C ILE A 100 7.91 3.08 11.39
N GLN A 101 8.82 2.74 10.50
CA GLN A 101 8.90 3.34 9.17
C GLN A 101 7.69 3.00 8.29
N ASP A 102 7.19 1.76 8.35
CA ASP A 102 6.01 1.33 7.62
C ASP A 102 4.75 2.02 8.16
N PHE A 103 4.64 2.12 9.48
CA PHE A 103 3.54 2.81 10.14
C PHE A 103 3.51 4.31 9.80
N LEU A 104 4.67 4.99 9.80
CA LEU A 104 4.78 6.39 9.38
C LEU A 104 4.36 6.57 7.92
N THR A 105 4.83 5.68 7.04
CA THR A 105 4.45 5.72 5.62
C THR A 105 2.95 5.50 5.45
N PHE A 106 2.39 4.52 6.13
CA PHE A 106 0.95 4.25 6.16
C PHE A 106 0.15 5.47 6.64
N SER A 107 0.59 6.10 7.73
CA SER A 107 -0.07 7.29 8.29
C SER A 107 -0.12 8.46 7.29
N VAL A 108 0.98 8.73 6.58
CA VAL A 108 1.03 9.77 5.53
C VAL A 108 0.12 9.43 4.35
N LEU A 109 0.03 8.14 4.00
CA LEU A 109 -0.85 7.68 2.92
C LEU A 109 -2.33 7.82 3.27
N GLU A 110 -2.70 7.61 4.54
CA GLU A 110 -4.07 7.77 5.05
C GLU A 110 -4.52 9.24 5.10
N THR A 111 -3.63 10.16 5.42
CA THR A 111 -3.98 11.60 5.46
C THR A 111 -4.17 12.21 4.08
N GLY A 112 -3.81 11.48 3.01
CA GLY A 112 -3.89 11.98 1.63
C GLY A 112 -2.86 13.06 1.30
N GLU A 113 -1.89 13.31 2.17
CA GLU A 113 -0.84 14.31 2.00
C GLU A 113 0.32 13.84 1.10
N LEU A 114 0.15 12.68 0.48
CA LEU A 114 1.17 12.11 -0.38
C LEU A 114 1.40 12.97 -1.63
N ARG A 115 2.49 13.71 -1.65
CA ARG A 115 2.94 14.44 -2.83
C ARG A 115 3.78 13.52 -3.73
N MET A 116 3.39 13.44 -5.01
CA MET A 116 4.15 12.73 -6.02
C MET A 116 5.20 13.65 -6.64
N GLN A 117 6.42 13.16 -6.78
CA GLN A 117 7.52 13.87 -7.43
C GLN A 117 7.89 13.14 -8.73
N TYR A 118 7.30 13.59 -9.83
CA TYR A 118 7.56 13.01 -11.14
C TYR A 118 8.83 13.61 -11.73
N ILE A 119 9.86 12.77 -11.91
CA ILE A 119 11.13 13.12 -12.51
C ILE A 119 11.36 12.13 -13.65
N GLU A 120 11.85 12.63 -14.79
CA GLU A 120 12.23 11.78 -15.91
C GLU A 120 13.38 10.86 -15.50
N GLY A 121 13.22 9.56 -15.77
CA GLY A 121 14.18 8.54 -15.38
C GLY A 121 14.04 7.27 -16.18
N ASP A 122 15.06 6.44 -16.09
CA ASP A 122 15.09 5.10 -16.69
C ASP A 122 14.65 4.05 -15.65
N MET A 123 13.61 3.29 -16.00
CA MET A 123 13.09 2.24 -15.13
C MET A 123 14.10 1.11 -14.92
N ASN A 124 14.89 0.74 -15.94
CA ASN A 124 15.92 -0.29 -15.77
C ASN A 124 16.96 0.12 -14.72
N THR A 125 17.39 1.38 -14.75
CA THR A 125 18.31 1.93 -13.73
C THR A 125 17.70 1.85 -12.35
N CYS A 126 16.44 2.28 -12.18
CA CYS A 126 15.73 2.20 -10.91
C CYS A 126 15.63 0.76 -10.37
N LEU A 127 15.30 -0.22 -11.23
CA LEU A 127 15.21 -1.63 -10.86
C LEU A 127 16.58 -2.22 -10.50
N SER A 128 17.63 -1.89 -11.25
CA SER A 128 18.98 -2.40 -11.01
C SER A 128 19.54 -1.91 -9.67
N GLU A 129 19.27 -0.66 -9.30
CA GLU A 129 19.64 -0.09 -8.00
C GLU A 129 19.01 -0.85 -6.84
N VAL A 130 17.70 -1.10 -6.92
CA VAL A 130 16.99 -1.87 -5.88
C VAL A 130 17.51 -3.32 -5.83
N CYS A 131 17.71 -3.96 -6.99
CA CYS A 131 18.25 -5.31 -7.06
C CYS A 131 19.62 -5.40 -6.37
N ARG A 132 20.51 -4.43 -6.60
CA ARG A 132 21.82 -4.35 -5.97
C ARG A 132 21.72 -4.19 -4.44
N LEU A 133 20.77 -3.40 -3.95
CA LEU A 133 20.54 -3.21 -2.51
C LEU A 133 20.06 -4.50 -1.82
N TRP A 134 19.30 -5.32 -2.53
CA TRP A 134 18.73 -6.56 -2.00
C TRP A 134 19.63 -7.78 -2.18
N SER A 135 20.63 -7.73 -3.06
CA SER A 135 21.48 -8.89 -3.42
C SER A 135 22.12 -9.58 -2.22
N GLY A 136 22.65 -8.80 -1.26
CA GLY A 136 23.27 -9.34 -0.04
C GLY A 136 22.28 -10.16 0.80
N ARG A 137 21.08 -9.64 1.03
CA ARG A 137 20.02 -10.32 1.79
C ARG A 137 19.56 -11.62 1.13
N PHE A 138 19.43 -11.61 -0.19
CA PHE A 138 19.08 -12.82 -0.96
C PHE A 138 20.18 -13.88 -0.85
N GLN A 139 21.44 -13.47 -0.98
CA GLN A 139 22.60 -14.35 -0.82
C GLN A 139 22.67 -14.96 0.58
N GLU A 140 22.48 -14.18 1.64
CA GLU A 140 22.44 -14.65 3.04
C GLU A 140 21.35 -15.69 3.28
N ARG A 141 20.22 -15.59 2.55
CA ARG A 141 19.13 -16.55 2.59
C ARG A 141 19.27 -17.72 1.62
N GLY A 142 20.36 -17.78 0.86
CA GLY A 142 20.59 -18.81 -0.15
C GLY A 142 19.60 -18.78 -1.31
N LEU A 143 19.15 -17.58 -1.70
CA LEU A 143 18.20 -17.33 -2.79
C LEU A 143 18.92 -16.72 -3.99
N ALA A 144 18.49 -17.06 -5.19
CA ALA A 144 18.94 -16.42 -6.42
C ALA A 144 18.03 -15.23 -6.78
N LEU A 145 18.62 -14.05 -7.01
CA LEU A 145 17.90 -12.85 -7.47
C LEU A 145 18.42 -12.46 -8.85
N TYR A 146 17.52 -12.42 -9.83
CA TYR A 146 17.84 -12.03 -11.20
C TYR A 146 17.09 -10.75 -11.58
N PHE A 147 17.82 -9.80 -12.14
CA PHE A 147 17.26 -8.64 -12.81
C PHE A 147 17.38 -8.83 -14.33
N LEU A 148 16.27 -8.70 -15.03
CA LEU A 148 16.18 -8.83 -16.47
C LEU A 148 15.89 -7.45 -17.06
N ALA A 149 16.93 -6.78 -17.55
CA ALA A 149 16.81 -5.49 -18.24
C ALA A 149 16.06 -5.64 -19.57
N ASN A 150 15.35 -4.59 -19.98
CA ASN A 150 14.59 -4.57 -21.22
C ASN A 150 14.90 -3.29 -22.02
N ASP A 151 15.61 -3.44 -23.14
CA ASP A 151 16.05 -2.34 -24.00
C ASP A 151 14.91 -1.61 -24.73
N LYS A 152 13.67 -2.15 -24.66
CA LYS A 152 12.49 -1.51 -25.25
C LYS A 152 11.87 -0.44 -24.35
N LEU A 153 12.35 -0.31 -23.10
CA LEU A 153 11.90 0.73 -22.18
C LEU A 153 12.59 2.05 -22.55
N THR A 154 11.78 3.08 -22.70
CA THR A 154 12.25 4.45 -22.88
C THR A 154 12.11 5.23 -21.59
N PRO A 155 12.97 6.23 -21.31
CA PRO A 155 12.81 7.10 -20.15
C PRO A 155 11.42 7.75 -20.13
N PHE A 156 10.86 7.90 -18.92
CA PHE A 156 9.57 8.55 -18.69
C PHE A 156 9.51 9.16 -17.28
N ALA A 157 8.54 10.02 -17.03
CA ALA A 157 8.39 10.67 -15.72
C ALA A 157 7.68 9.77 -14.72
N PHE A 158 8.36 9.44 -13.61
CA PHE A 158 7.81 8.67 -12.48
C PHE A 158 8.45 9.11 -11.16
N ASP A 159 7.85 8.71 -10.05
CA ASP A 159 8.41 8.96 -8.69
C ASP A 159 9.34 7.80 -8.33
N GLY A 160 10.63 7.96 -8.61
CA GLY A 160 11.66 6.92 -8.39
C GLY A 160 11.69 6.38 -6.97
N PRO A 161 11.81 7.22 -5.92
CA PRO A 161 11.80 6.76 -4.53
C PRO A 161 10.58 5.94 -4.14
N LYS A 162 9.38 6.31 -4.63
CA LYS A 162 8.15 5.55 -4.33
C LYS A 162 8.09 4.23 -5.09
N ILE A 163 8.56 4.21 -6.35
CA ILE A 163 8.69 2.96 -7.12
C ILE A 163 9.71 2.03 -6.44
N GLN A 164 10.86 2.53 -6.00
CA GLN A 164 11.84 1.74 -5.24
C GLN A 164 11.24 1.15 -3.97
N ARG A 165 10.37 1.91 -3.26
CA ARG A 165 9.66 1.41 -2.08
C ARG A 165 8.68 0.30 -2.42
N VAL A 166 7.90 0.44 -3.51
CA VAL A 166 7.00 -0.62 -4.00
C VAL A 166 7.79 -1.90 -4.30
N ILE A 167 8.87 -1.79 -5.07
CA ILE A 167 9.70 -2.93 -5.44
C ILE A 167 10.33 -3.57 -4.19
N SER A 168 10.84 -2.77 -3.25
CA SER A 168 11.41 -3.28 -2.00
C SER A 168 10.40 -4.07 -1.19
N ASN A 169 9.14 -3.62 -1.09
CA ASN A 169 8.09 -4.38 -0.40
C ASN A 169 7.79 -5.72 -1.09
N LEU A 170 7.84 -5.77 -2.42
CA LEU A 170 7.66 -7.03 -3.18
C LEU A 170 8.85 -7.97 -3.02
N LEU A 171 10.09 -7.45 -3.09
CA LEU A 171 11.31 -8.23 -2.88
C LEU A 171 11.43 -8.73 -1.44
N GLU A 172 11.00 -7.94 -0.45
CA GLU A 172 10.93 -8.35 0.94
C GLU A 172 10.03 -9.57 1.11
N ASN A 173 8.83 -9.54 0.53
CA ASN A 173 7.93 -10.69 0.54
C ASN A 173 8.53 -11.90 -0.18
N ALA A 174 9.11 -11.71 -1.37
CA ALA A 174 9.78 -12.79 -2.10
C ALA A 174 10.93 -13.39 -1.28
N CYS A 175 11.79 -12.57 -0.69
CA CYS A 175 12.89 -13.00 0.17
C CYS A 175 12.42 -13.77 1.42
N LYS A 176 11.27 -13.39 1.97
CA LYS A 176 10.70 -13.96 3.18
C LYS A 176 10.04 -15.31 2.96
N TYR A 177 9.30 -15.46 1.86
CA TYR A 177 8.44 -16.61 1.62
C TYR A 177 9.05 -17.63 0.65
N THR A 178 10.05 -17.26 -0.14
CA THR A 178 10.74 -18.22 -1.02
C THR A 178 11.64 -19.14 -0.19
N PRO A 179 11.54 -20.47 -0.34
CA PRO A 179 12.41 -21.41 0.34
C PRO A 179 13.87 -21.26 -0.09
N GLN A 180 14.80 -21.67 0.76
CA GLN A 180 16.24 -21.73 0.43
C GLN A 180 16.46 -22.52 -0.87
N GLY A 181 17.35 -22.05 -1.72
CA GLY A 181 17.59 -22.58 -3.06
C GLY A 181 16.62 -22.09 -4.12
N GLY A 182 15.59 -21.30 -3.73
CA GLY A 182 14.63 -20.73 -4.66
C GLY A 182 15.17 -19.53 -5.45
N THR A 183 14.37 -19.06 -6.38
CA THR A 183 14.75 -18.03 -7.34
C THR A 183 13.70 -16.93 -7.39
N VAL A 184 14.16 -15.68 -7.54
CA VAL A 184 13.32 -14.50 -7.71
C VAL A 184 13.79 -13.72 -8.94
N TRP A 185 12.84 -13.30 -9.78
CA TRP A 185 13.08 -12.51 -10.98
C TRP A 185 12.41 -11.15 -10.87
N LEU A 186 13.15 -10.12 -11.24
CA LEU A 186 12.67 -8.74 -11.36
C LEU A 186 12.81 -8.30 -12.81
N HIS A 187 11.74 -7.84 -13.45
CA HIS A 187 11.78 -7.31 -14.80
C HIS A 187 10.71 -6.24 -15.04
N ALA A 188 10.91 -5.45 -16.09
CA ALA A 188 9.93 -4.50 -16.57
C ALA A 188 9.76 -4.58 -18.07
N GLU A 189 8.56 -4.25 -18.56
CA GLU A 189 8.25 -4.24 -19.99
C GLU A 189 7.25 -3.15 -20.35
N PRO A 190 7.31 -2.64 -21.59
CA PRO A 190 6.27 -1.77 -22.11
C PRO A 190 4.93 -2.52 -22.15
N HIS A 191 3.84 -1.88 -21.71
CA HIS A 191 2.54 -2.52 -21.60
C HIS A 191 1.42 -1.61 -22.13
N MET A 192 0.46 -2.24 -22.83
CA MET A 192 -0.78 -1.60 -23.23
C MET A 192 -1.81 -1.78 -22.13
N TRP A 193 -2.15 -0.70 -21.45
CA TRP A 193 -3.17 -0.74 -20.41
C TRP A 193 -4.47 -0.11 -20.90
N GLU A 194 -5.47 -0.94 -21.14
CA GLU A 194 -6.83 -0.49 -21.43
C GLU A 194 -7.49 0.00 -20.15
N ARG A 195 -7.42 1.31 -19.90
CA ARG A 195 -8.26 1.93 -18.88
C ARG A 195 -9.68 1.97 -19.42
N ARG A 196 -10.61 1.22 -18.82
CA ARG A 196 -12.04 1.46 -19.03
C ARG A 196 -12.33 2.89 -18.60
N ALA A 197 -12.45 3.80 -19.54
CA ALA A 197 -13.00 5.11 -19.28
C ALA A 197 -14.41 4.88 -18.75
N VAL A 198 -14.68 5.28 -17.50
CA VAL A 198 -16.04 5.48 -17.03
C VAL A 198 -16.57 6.64 -17.85
N SER A 199 -17.14 6.34 -19.03
CA SER A 199 -17.85 7.33 -19.82
C SER A 199 -19.10 7.68 -19.03
N LYS A 200 -19.13 8.88 -18.46
CA LYS A 200 -20.39 9.55 -18.16
C LYS A 200 -21.14 9.58 -19.49
N SER A 201 -22.23 8.84 -19.54
CA SER A 201 -23.16 8.80 -20.66
C SER A 201 -23.65 10.21 -20.96
N GLY A 202 -23.18 10.75 -22.05
CA GLY A 202 -23.65 11.99 -22.65
C GLY A 202 -23.58 11.83 -24.16
N ALA A 203 -24.74 11.89 -24.79
CA ALA A 203 -25.02 11.65 -26.20
C ALA A 203 -23.99 12.19 -27.18
N GLY A 204 -23.68 11.42 -28.20
CA GLY A 204 -23.15 11.92 -29.47
C GLY A 204 -21.74 11.45 -29.82
N GLY A 205 -21.66 10.55 -30.79
CA GLY A 205 -20.48 10.35 -31.61
C GLY A 205 -19.68 9.10 -31.33
N GLU A 206 -19.96 8.06 -32.09
CA GLU A 206 -19.04 6.96 -32.38
C GLU A 206 -17.72 7.48 -32.99
N ARG A 207 -16.85 8.01 -32.16
CA ARG A 207 -15.44 8.03 -32.49
C ARG A 207 -14.83 6.74 -31.99
N ARG A 208 -14.88 5.68 -32.79
CA ARG A 208 -13.92 4.57 -32.73
C ARG A 208 -12.54 5.21 -32.69
N ARG A 209 -11.99 5.42 -31.48
CA ARG A 209 -10.55 5.67 -31.34
C ARG A 209 -9.90 4.40 -31.85
N GLN A 210 -9.26 4.51 -33.03
CA GLN A 210 -8.33 3.50 -33.50
C GLN A 210 -7.43 3.17 -32.29
N ALA A 211 -7.46 1.93 -31.84
CA ALA A 211 -6.58 1.45 -30.80
C ALA A 211 -5.17 1.59 -31.34
N THR A 212 -4.48 2.70 -31.01
CA THR A 212 -3.07 2.84 -31.30
C THR A 212 -2.38 1.78 -30.45
N ASN A 213 -1.78 0.79 -31.11
CA ASN A 213 -1.10 -0.34 -30.50
C ASN A 213 0.24 0.09 -29.87
N VAL A 214 0.27 1.29 -29.23
CA VAL A 214 1.44 1.90 -28.61
C VAL A 214 1.34 1.73 -27.10
N PRO A 215 2.35 1.18 -26.43
CA PRO A 215 2.37 1.07 -24.98
C PRO A 215 2.12 2.42 -24.30
N ASN A 216 1.26 2.42 -23.27
CA ASN A 216 0.90 3.61 -22.50
C ASN A 216 1.25 3.49 -21.03
N SER A 217 1.88 2.39 -20.65
CA SER A 217 2.32 2.07 -19.30
C SER A 217 3.55 1.16 -19.33
N VAL A 218 4.25 1.08 -18.19
CA VAL A 218 5.27 0.09 -17.91
C VAL A 218 4.70 -0.91 -16.93
N ARG A 219 4.82 -2.20 -17.22
CA ARG A 219 4.54 -3.29 -16.29
C ARG A 219 5.85 -3.70 -15.64
N VAL A 220 5.90 -3.68 -14.31
CA VAL A 220 7.00 -4.23 -13.51
C VAL A 220 6.48 -5.47 -12.81
N SER A 221 7.29 -6.52 -12.79
CA SER A 221 6.93 -7.81 -12.19
C SER A 221 8.07 -8.34 -11.33
N VAL A 222 7.68 -8.85 -10.15
CA VAL A 222 8.53 -9.65 -9.25
C VAL A 222 7.90 -11.05 -9.21
N ALA A 223 8.63 -12.05 -9.69
CA ALA A 223 8.19 -13.45 -9.69
C ALA A 223 9.11 -14.26 -8.77
N ASP A 224 8.54 -15.18 -8.00
CA ASP A 224 9.26 -16.04 -7.06
C ASP A 224 8.83 -17.51 -7.19
N THR A 225 9.68 -18.41 -6.69
CA THR A 225 9.41 -19.85 -6.61
C THR A 225 8.96 -20.27 -5.20
N GLY A 226 8.20 -19.40 -4.54
CA GLY A 226 7.68 -19.64 -3.20
C GLY A 226 6.49 -20.62 -3.15
N PRO A 227 5.82 -20.72 -2.01
CA PRO A 227 4.72 -21.67 -1.81
C PRO A 227 3.45 -21.29 -2.58
N GLY A 228 3.38 -20.10 -3.17
CA GLY A 228 2.17 -19.60 -3.81
C GLY A 228 1.09 -19.15 -2.82
N ILE A 229 0.03 -18.56 -3.36
CA ILE A 229 -1.08 -17.99 -2.60
C ILE A 229 -2.38 -18.54 -3.17
N ARG A 230 -3.29 -18.99 -2.30
CA ARG A 230 -4.61 -19.46 -2.70
C ARG A 230 -5.42 -18.33 -3.33
N PRO A 231 -6.20 -18.59 -4.41
CA PRO A 231 -6.95 -17.56 -5.15
C PRO A 231 -7.88 -16.71 -4.28
N GLU A 232 -8.45 -17.29 -3.23
CA GLU A 232 -9.33 -16.60 -2.29
C GLU A 232 -8.69 -15.40 -1.60
N PHE A 233 -7.35 -15.41 -1.42
CA PHE A 233 -6.61 -14.35 -0.75
C PHE A 233 -6.01 -13.31 -1.70
N HIS A 234 -6.11 -13.48 -3.03
CA HIS A 234 -5.44 -12.59 -4.00
C HIS A 234 -5.85 -11.11 -3.89
N MET A 235 -7.04 -10.84 -3.36
CA MET A 235 -7.49 -9.46 -3.11
C MET A 235 -7.13 -9.00 -1.70
N GLU A 236 -7.30 -9.87 -0.71
CA GLU A 236 -7.14 -9.57 0.70
C GLU A 236 -5.69 -9.32 1.11
N ILE A 237 -4.71 -9.93 0.40
CA ILE A 237 -3.27 -9.71 0.69
C ILE A 237 -2.81 -8.26 0.53
N PHE A 238 -3.61 -7.43 -0.14
CA PHE A 238 -3.36 -6.00 -0.29
C PHE A 238 -4.10 -5.14 0.75
N ASP A 239 -4.89 -5.76 1.64
CA ASP A 239 -5.59 -5.05 2.69
C ASP A 239 -4.67 -4.79 3.88
N ASP A 240 -5.01 -3.78 4.67
CA ASP A 240 -4.21 -3.34 5.81
C ASP A 240 -4.15 -4.42 6.87
N PHE A 241 -2.95 -4.67 7.39
CA PHE A 241 -2.68 -5.64 8.45
C PHE A 241 -3.07 -7.09 8.11
N PHE A 242 -3.40 -7.38 6.85
CA PHE A 242 -3.75 -8.74 6.45
C PHE A 242 -2.51 -9.64 6.42
N ARG A 243 -2.70 -10.86 6.92
CA ARG A 243 -1.69 -11.94 6.93
C ARG A 243 -2.37 -13.25 6.58
N LEU A 244 -1.71 -14.06 5.78
CA LEU A 244 -2.23 -15.37 5.43
C LEU A 244 -2.39 -16.26 6.68
N PRO A 245 -3.51 -16.98 6.82
CA PRO A 245 -3.68 -17.95 7.89
C PRO A 245 -2.53 -18.98 7.90
N GLY A 246 -2.00 -19.27 9.09
CA GLY A 246 -0.85 -20.17 9.25
C GLY A 246 0.52 -19.52 9.05
N SER A 247 0.58 -18.24 8.70
CA SER A 247 1.83 -17.47 8.61
C SER A 247 2.15 -16.68 9.88
N GLU A 248 1.58 -17.06 11.02
CA GLU A 248 1.70 -16.33 12.29
C GLU A 248 3.14 -16.19 12.79
N MET A 249 3.99 -17.16 12.48
CA MET A 249 5.44 -17.10 12.77
C MET A 249 6.24 -16.29 11.74
N ALA A 250 5.64 -15.90 10.63
CA ALA A 250 6.31 -15.11 9.62
C ALA A 250 6.39 -13.63 10.07
N GLU A 251 7.56 -13.02 9.99
CA GLU A 251 7.80 -11.64 10.42
C GLU A 251 7.02 -10.60 9.59
N GLY A 252 6.53 -9.53 10.24
CA GLY A 252 5.94 -8.35 9.58
C GLY A 252 4.47 -8.11 9.92
N MET A 253 4.04 -6.84 9.76
CA MET A 253 2.71 -6.33 10.16
C MET A 253 1.61 -6.53 9.12
N GLY A 254 1.90 -7.00 7.92
CA GLY A 254 0.92 -7.02 6.83
C GLY A 254 0.66 -5.64 6.19
N LEU A 255 1.57 -4.67 6.34
CA LEU A 255 1.43 -3.33 5.74
C LEU A 255 2.16 -3.19 4.40
N GLY A 256 3.17 -3.99 4.10
CA GLY A 256 4.02 -3.80 2.92
C GLY A 256 3.25 -3.78 1.60
N LEU A 257 2.35 -4.74 1.37
CA LEU A 257 1.53 -4.81 0.16
C LEU A 257 0.45 -3.72 0.13
N ALA A 258 -0.14 -3.37 1.26
CA ALA A 258 -1.09 -2.27 1.39
C ALA A 258 -0.43 -0.92 1.04
N ILE A 259 0.77 -0.67 1.55
CA ILE A 259 1.59 0.51 1.22
C ILE A 259 1.91 0.53 -0.29
N ALA A 260 2.34 -0.60 -0.85
CA ALA A 260 2.62 -0.71 -2.29
C ALA A 260 1.38 -0.37 -3.13
N ARG A 261 0.21 -0.91 -2.79
CA ARG A 261 -1.07 -0.63 -3.46
C ARG A 261 -1.41 0.87 -3.41
N ARG A 262 -1.31 1.50 -2.23
CA ARG A 262 -1.62 2.93 -2.07
C ARG A 262 -0.64 3.85 -2.81
N LEU A 263 0.66 3.56 -2.77
CA LEU A 263 1.66 4.30 -3.53
C LEU A 263 1.35 4.24 -5.03
N LEU A 264 1.03 3.07 -5.55
CA LEU A 264 0.67 2.90 -6.95
C LEU A 264 -0.66 3.58 -7.31
N GLN A 265 -1.67 3.50 -6.44
CA GLN A 265 -2.92 4.24 -6.62
C GLN A 265 -2.70 5.75 -6.71
N GLY A 266 -1.83 6.31 -5.85
CA GLY A 266 -1.44 7.72 -5.91
C GLY A 266 -0.72 8.08 -7.22
N MET A 267 -0.03 7.13 -7.84
CA MET A 267 0.58 7.29 -9.18
C MET A 267 -0.40 6.92 -10.32
N ASN A 268 -1.67 6.71 -10.03
CA ASN A 268 -2.67 6.20 -10.97
C ASN A 268 -2.29 4.84 -11.59
N GLY A 269 -1.50 4.05 -10.89
CA GLY A 269 -1.11 2.70 -11.24
C GLY A 269 -2.08 1.64 -10.72
N LYS A 270 -1.71 0.38 -10.92
CA LYS A 270 -2.45 -0.80 -10.43
C LYS A 270 -1.46 -1.87 -10.01
N ILE A 271 -1.80 -2.67 -8.99
CA ILE A 271 -1.04 -3.86 -8.56
C ILE A 271 -1.96 -5.06 -8.48
N TRP A 272 -1.44 -6.25 -8.76
CA TRP A 272 -2.13 -7.53 -8.62
C TRP A 272 -1.11 -8.66 -8.43
N VAL A 273 -1.62 -9.85 -8.12
CA VAL A 273 -0.86 -11.09 -8.04
C VAL A 273 -1.44 -12.12 -8.99
N GLU A 274 -0.57 -12.91 -9.57
CA GLU A 274 -0.84 -14.15 -10.30
C GLU A 274 -0.12 -15.25 -9.52
N SER A 275 -0.86 -16.21 -8.96
CA SER A 275 -0.28 -17.23 -8.08
C SER A 275 -1.19 -18.45 -7.97
N GLU A 276 -0.58 -19.62 -7.85
CA GLU A 276 -1.24 -20.87 -7.50
C GLU A 276 -0.43 -21.57 -6.38
N PRO A 277 -1.09 -22.28 -5.46
CA PRO A 277 -0.39 -23.04 -4.44
C PRO A 277 0.66 -23.97 -5.03
N GLY A 278 1.90 -23.87 -4.54
CA GLY A 278 3.05 -24.66 -5.00
C GLY A 278 3.73 -24.17 -6.28
N GLN A 279 3.22 -23.11 -6.94
CA GLN A 279 3.77 -22.58 -8.21
C GLN A 279 4.51 -21.24 -8.04
N GLY A 280 4.63 -20.74 -6.80
CA GLY A 280 5.18 -19.43 -6.54
C GLY A 280 4.19 -18.29 -6.76
N CYS A 281 4.71 -17.06 -6.73
CA CYS A 281 3.92 -15.84 -6.94
C CYS A 281 4.56 -14.97 -8.02
N LYS A 282 3.71 -14.28 -8.76
CA LYS A 282 4.10 -13.19 -9.65
C LYS A 282 3.29 -11.95 -9.30
N PHE A 283 3.90 -11.06 -8.54
CA PHE A 283 3.36 -9.73 -8.30
C PHE A 283 3.69 -8.82 -9.48
N SER A 284 2.67 -8.16 -10.01
CA SER A 284 2.83 -7.24 -11.13
C SER A 284 2.17 -5.91 -10.81
N PHE A 285 2.79 -4.81 -11.28
CA PHE A 285 2.18 -3.50 -11.20
C PHE A 285 2.38 -2.69 -12.48
N LEU A 286 1.51 -1.70 -12.69
CA LEU A 286 1.52 -0.80 -13.83
C LEU A 286 1.82 0.62 -13.38
N VAL A 287 2.70 1.29 -14.11
CA VAL A 287 2.98 2.72 -14.00
C VAL A 287 2.64 3.38 -15.33
N PRO A 288 1.74 4.38 -15.38
CA PRO A 288 1.44 5.10 -16.61
C PRO A 288 2.66 5.86 -17.14
N LEU A 289 2.89 5.83 -18.46
CA LEU A 289 3.96 6.61 -19.10
C LEU A 289 3.70 8.12 -19.03
N LYS A 290 2.42 8.53 -18.96
CA LYS A 290 2.03 9.93 -18.78
C LYS A 290 1.36 10.07 -17.40
N PRO A 291 1.98 10.81 -16.46
CA PRO A 291 1.34 11.09 -15.20
C PRO A 291 0.03 11.85 -15.45
N ILE A 292 -1.07 11.36 -14.91
CA ILE A 292 -2.31 12.13 -14.86
C ILE A 292 -2.15 13.06 -13.65
N LEU A 293 -1.76 14.30 -13.91
CA LEU A 293 -1.80 15.36 -12.92
C LEU A 293 -3.26 15.52 -12.51
N GLY A 294 -3.63 14.91 -11.37
CA GLY A 294 -4.92 15.15 -10.74
C GLY A 294 -5.06 16.65 -10.53
N SER A 295 -6.21 17.20 -10.92
CA SER A 295 -6.57 18.59 -10.65
C SER A 295 -6.30 18.91 -9.17
N GLN A 296 -5.24 19.68 -8.91
CA GLN A 296 -5.02 20.29 -7.62
C GLN A 296 -6.24 21.16 -7.31
N PRO A 297 -6.80 21.13 -6.11
CA PRO A 297 -7.77 22.16 -5.72
C PRO A 297 -7.09 23.51 -5.83
N ASN A 298 -7.69 24.36 -6.63
CA ASN A 298 -7.28 25.70 -7.03
C ASN A 298 -7.09 26.59 -5.78
N SER A 299 -5.86 26.71 -5.28
CA SER A 299 -5.47 27.62 -4.23
C SER A 299 -4.48 28.65 -4.76
N GLU A 300 -4.89 29.42 -5.78
CA GLU A 300 -4.24 30.70 -6.09
C GLU A 300 -5.14 31.54 -7.00
N ARG A 301 -6.15 32.17 -6.38
CA ARG A 301 -6.66 33.47 -6.81
C ARG A 301 -7.04 34.24 -5.57
N ARG A 302 -6.09 34.79 -4.85
CA ARG A 302 -6.32 36.03 -4.09
C ARG A 302 -5.41 37.08 -4.69
N GLY A 303 -6.08 37.91 -5.47
CA GLY A 303 -5.52 38.99 -6.21
C GLY A 303 -4.89 40.06 -5.35
N THR A 304 -3.85 40.58 -5.88
CA THR A 304 -3.40 41.95 -5.72
C THR A 304 -4.54 42.94 -6.01
N LYS A 305 -4.89 43.71 -5.01
CA LYS A 305 -5.27 45.11 -5.13
C LYS A 305 -4.86 45.84 -3.87
#